data_b17a90983387ece3d3d40febe62a0a72
#
_entry.id   b17a90983387ece3d3d40febe62a0a72
#
_cell.length_a   1.000
_cell.length_b   1.000
_cell.length_c   1.000
_cell.angle_alpha   90.00
_cell.angle_beta   90.00
_cell.angle_gamma   90.00
#
_symmetry.space_group_name_H-M   'P 1'
#
loop_
_entity.id
_entity.type
_entity.pdbx_description
1 polymer ?
#
loop_
_entity_poly.entity_id
_entity_poly.type
_entity_poly.pdbx_seq_one_letter_code
_entity_poly.pdbx_strand_id
1 'polypeptide(L)'
;MNISEALVREIVEKVVQTMLAEPANQPAADDFIKCKDPSGVLMVKTDTVRCEPFGGVPGVALKDIVTLQEAPRMGAGIMELDHGAQFEWTLNYDEYDIVLDGTLEIKIDGRSVSGQCGDIIYIPKGSHIFFATPDHARYAYFVYPADWQSQG
;
A
#
# COMPACT_ATOMS: atom_id res chain seq x y z
N MET A 1 -26.41 -4.59 -52.01
CA MET A 1 -25.76 -3.44 -51.35
C MET A 1 -24.26 -3.60 -51.46
N ASN A 2 -23.62 -2.77 -52.25
CA ASN A 2 -22.16 -2.75 -52.31
C ASN A 2 -21.68 -1.86 -51.15
N ILE A 3 -21.16 -2.51 -50.12
CA ILE A 3 -20.41 -1.78 -49.07
C ILE A 3 -19.12 -1.33 -49.71
N SER A 4 -18.88 -0.04 -49.80
CA SER A 4 -17.68 0.48 -50.41
C SER A 4 -16.45 0.11 -49.56
N GLU A 5 -15.37 -0.26 -50.27
CA GLU A 5 -14.07 -0.61 -49.62
C GLU A 5 -13.59 0.50 -48.67
N ALA A 6 -13.93 1.77 -48.94
CA ALA A 6 -13.64 2.91 -48.08
C ALA A 6 -14.41 2.86 -46.74
N LEU A 7 -15.67 2.40 -46.74
CA LEU A 7 -16.46 2.28 -45.52
C LEU A 7 -15.96 1.13 -44.63
N VAL A 8 -15.55 0.01 -45.25
CA VAL A 8 -14.94 -1.11 -44.52
C VAL A 8 -13.63 -0.68 -43.87
N ARG A 9 -12.79 0.07 -44.58
CA ARG A 9 -11.53 0.59 -44.06
C ARG A 9 -11.74 1.56 -42.89
N GLU A 10 -12.72 2.46 -43.00
CA GLU A 10 -13.08 3.40 -41.93
C GLU A 10 -13.58 2.68 -40.67
N ILE A 11 -14.40 1.65 -40.82
CA ILE A 11 -14.91 0.84 -39.71
C ILE A 11 -13.76 0.06 -39.07
N VAL A 12 -12.89 -0.55 -39.84
CA VAL A 12 -11.71 -1.29 -39.34
C VAL A 12 -10.74 -0.33 -38.60
N GLU A 13 -10.47 0.84 -39.15
CA GLU A 13 -9.63 1.84 -38.47
C GLU A 13 -10.24 2.34 -37.16
N LYS A 14 -11.57 2.57 -37.11
CA LYS A 14 -12.27 2.94 -35.87
C LYS A 14 -12.23 1.81 -34.83
N VAL A 15 -12.44 0.57 -35.25
CA VAL A 15 -12.39 -0.59 -34.33
C VAL A 15 -10.96 -0.80 -33.82
N VAL A 16 -9.96 -0.68 -34.68
CA VAL A 16 -8.55 -0.79 -34.30
C VAL A 16 -8.15 0.37 -33.36
N GLN A 17 -8.57 1.61 -33.65
CA GLN A 17 -8.33 2.74 -32.76
C GLN A 17 -9.06 2.59 -31.41
N THR A 18 -10.27 2.03 -31.40
CA THR A 18 -11.00 1.75 -30.15
C THR A 18 -10.35 0.62 -29.37
N MET A 19 -9.78 -0.39 -30.03
CA MET A 19 -9.03 -1.47 -29.39
C MET A 19 -7.61 -1.06 -28.95
N LEU A 20 -7.00 -0.10 -29.66
CA LEU A 20 -5.69 0.49 -29.28
C LEU A 20 -5.83 1.64 -28.29
N ALA A 21 -7.02 2.23 -28.15
CA ALA A 21 -7.39 3.18 -27.12
C ALA A 21 -7.96 2.50 -25.87
N GLU A 22 -7.53 1.28 -25.58
CA GLU A 22 -7.57 0.79 -24.21
C GLU A 22 -6.78 1.79 -23.37
N PRO A 23 -7.40 2.36 -22.32
CA PRO A 23 -6.68 3.32 -21.52
C PRO A 23 -5.46 2.62 -20.96
N ALA A 24 -4.27 3.12 -21.27
CA ALA A 24 -3.02 2.75 -20.65
C ALA A 24 -3.03 3.12 -19.14
N ASN A 25 -4.17 2.98 -18.48
CA ASN A 25 -4.39 3.34 -17.09
C ASN A 25 -5.54 2.52 -16.46
N GLN A 26 -5.66 1.24 -16.82
CA GLN A 26 -6.23 0.33 -15.85
C GLN A 26 -5.16 0.15 -14.79
N PRO A 27 -5.44 0.53 -13.51
CA PRO A 27 -4.55 0.14 -12.43
C PRO A 27 -4.37 -1.36 -12.54
N ALA A 28 -3.11 -1.82 -12.47
CA ALA A 28 -2.80 -3.23 -12.45
C ALA A 28 -3.75 -3.89 -11.44
N ALA A 29 -4.41 -4.98 -11.83
CA ALA A 29 -5.33 -5.67 -10.93
C ALA A 29 -4.57 -5.99 -9.64
N ASP A 30 -5.16 -5.65 -8.50
CA ASP A 30 -4.55 -5.94 -7.20
C ASP A 30 -4.28 -7.46 -7.12
N ASP A 31 -3.09 -7.81 -6.64
CA ASP A 31 -2.69 -9.21 -6.42
C ASP A 31 -3.23 -9.79 -5.10
N PHE A 32 -4.15 -9.07 -4.45
CA PHE A 32 -4.86 -9.44 -3.24
C PHE A 32 -6.35 -9.13 -3.37
N ILE A 33 -7.16 -9.69 -2.47
CA ILE A 33 -8.61 -9.52 -2.53
C ILE A 33 -9.00 -8.14 -2.00
N LYS A 34 -9.56 -7.34 -2.90
CA LYS A 34 -10.12 -6.02 -2.64
C LYS A 34 -11.50 -5.91 -3.29
N CYS A 35 -12.49 -5.49 -2.51
CA CYS A 35 -13.84 -5.18 -3.00
C CYS A 35 -14.06 -3.68 -2.97
N LYS A 36 -14.46 -3.12 -4.09
CA LYS A 36 -14.73 -1.68 -4.25
C LYS A 36 -16.20 -1.45 -4.56
N ASP A 37 -16.81 -0.52 -3.86
CA ASP A 37 -18.15 -0.03 -4.15
C ASP A 37 -18.05 1.27 -4.99
N PRO A 38 -19.01 1.55 -5.88
CA PRO A 38 -19.03 2.81 -6.63
C PRO A 38 -19.04 4.09 -5.78
N SER A 39 -19.47 4.00 -4.52
CA SER A 39 -19.41 5.10 -3.54
C SER A 39 -17.99 5.50 -3.12
N GLY A 40 -17.00 4.65 -3.38
CA GLY A 40 -15.64 4.80 -2.89
C GLY A 40 -15.34 4.00 -1.62
N VAL A 41 -16.34 3.36 -1.01
CA VAL A 41 -16.11 2.41 0.09
C VAL A 41 -15.39 1.19 -0.47
N LEU A 42 -14.34 0.75 0.21
CA LEU A 42 -13.61 -0.45 -0.18
C LEU A 42 -13.27 -1.32 1.03
N MET A 43 -13.11 -2.59 0.78
CA MET A 43 -12.69 -3.59 1.76
C MET A 43 -11.50 -4.37 1.22
N VAL A 44 -10.51 -4.60 2.07
CA VAL A 44 -9.34 -5.42 1.76
C VAL A 44 -9.28 -6.60 2.70
N LYS A 45 -9.10 -7.80 2.15
CA LYS A 45 -8.76 -8.99 2.96
C LYS A 45 -7.26 -9.00 3.24
N THR A 46 -6.88 -8.58 4.41
CA THR A 46 -5.48 -8.41 4.79
C THR A 46 -4.67 -9.69 4.78
N ASP A 47 -5.30 -10.83 5.05
CA ASP A 47 -4.68 -12.16 4.99
C ASP A 47 -4.30 -12.61 3.58
N THR A 48 -4.83 -11.95 2.55
CA THR A 48 -4.48 -12.21 1.14
C THR A 48 -3.36 -11.31 0.61
N VAL A 49 -2.96 -10.29 1.37
CA VAL A 49 -1.90 -9.35 0.98
C VAL A 49 -0.54 -10.02 1.15
N ARG A 50 0.27 -9.98 0.08
CA ARG A 50 1.67 -10.41 0.11
C ARG A 50 2.56 -9.18 0.00
N CYS A 51 3.40 -8.99 1.03
CA CYS A 51 4.35 -7.88 1.07
C CYS A 51 5.53 -8.15 0.15
N GLU A 52 6.10 -7.08 -0.37
CA GLU A 52 7.28 -7.09 -1.23
C GLU A 52 8.46 -6.46 -0.48
N PRO A 53 9.70 -6.88 -0.77
CA PRO A 53 10.89 -6.31 -0.11
C PRO A 53 10.90 -4.78 -0.16
N PHE A 54 11.19 -4.15 0.96
CA PHE A 54 11.18 -2.70 1.10
C PHE A 54 12.60 -2.12 1.18
N GLY A 55 12.91 -1.23 0.22
CA GLY A 55 14.09 -0.36 0.27
C GLY A 55 15.45 -1.06 0.42
N GLY A 56 15.54 -2.34 0.08
CA GLY A 56 16.77 -3.12 0.29
C GLY A 56 17.10 -3.37 1.76
N VAL A 57 16.17 -3.11 2.67
CA VAL A 57 16.36 -3.40 4.11
C VAL A 57 16.10 -4.89 4.36
N PRO A 58 17.11 -5.65 4.85
CA PRO A 58 16.91 -7.08 5.10
C PRO A 58 15.79 -7.35 6.11
N GLY A 59 14.92 -8.31 5.78
CA GLY A 59 13.83 -8.73 6.66
C GLY A 59 12.66 -7.75 6.77
N VAL A 60 12.59 -6.75 5.90
CA VAL A 60 11.48 -5.78 5.87
C VAL A 60 10.76 -5.85 4.53
N ALA A 61 9.45 -5.98 4.58
CA ALA A 61 8.58 -6.00 3.41
C ALA A 61 7.30 -5.20 3.68
N LEU A 62 6.75 -4.59 2.64
CA LEU A 62 5.48 -3.87 2.74
C LEU A 62 4.66 -3.99 1.46
N LYS A 63 3.38 -3.66 1.57
CA LYS A 63 2.45 -3.51 0.46
C LYS A 63 1.43 -2.43 0.78
N ASP A 64 1.39 -1.37 -0.02
CA ASP A 64 0.26 -0.43 0.02
C ASP A 64 -1.02 -1.14 -0.43
N ILE A 65 -2.11 -0.99 0.30
CA ILE A 65 -3.38 -1.65 0.02
C ILE A 65 -4.42 -0.72 -0.61
N VAL A 66 -4.13 0.56 -0.65
CA VAL A 66 -4.92 1.58 -1.36
C VAL A 66 -3.99 2.44 -2.21
N THR A 67 -4.52 2.90 -3.34
CA THR A 67 -3.82 3.86 -4.20
C THR A 67 -4.15 5.29 -3.81
N LEU A 68 -3.34 6.26 -4.23
CA LEU A 68 -3.65 7.69 -4.04
C LEU A 68 -4.95 8.11 -4.73
N GLN A 69 -5.33 7.42 -5.79
CA GLN A 69 -6.60 7.66 -6.48
C GLN A 69 -7.80 7.16 -5.68
N GLU A 70 -7.68 6.01 -5.03
CA GLU A 70 -8.72 5.43 -4.18
C GLU A 70 -8.87 6.19 -2.86
N ALA A 71 -7.76 6.57 -2.26
CA ALA A 71 -7.67 7.21 -0.95
C ALA A 71 -6.69 8.39 -1.00
N PRO A 72 -7.11 9.56 -1.51
CA PRO A 72 -6.17 10.65 -1.80
C PRO A 72 -5.66 11.38 -0.56
N ARG A 73 -6.28 11.18 0.61
CA ARG A 73 -5.92 11.88 1.85
C ARG A 73 -5.23 11.00 2.86
N MET A 74 -5.60 9.73 2.95
CA MET A 74 -5.05 8.78 3.91
C MET A 74 -4.56 7.53 3.19
N GLY A 75 -3.34 7.11 3.48
CA GLY A 75 -2.78 5.87 2.99
C GLY A 75 -3.01 4.73 3.96
N ALA A 76 -2.95 3.51 3.45
CA ALA A 76 -2.97 2.30 4.25
C ALA A 76 -2.16 1.20 3.58
N GLY A 77 -1.53 0.37 4.36
CA GLY A 77 -0.75 -0.76 3.88
C GLY A 77 -0.51 -1.80 4.95
N ILE A 78 0.19 -2.84 4.55
CA ILE A 78 0.66 -3.91 5.43
C ILE A 78 2.18 -3.90 5.41
N MET A 79 2.80 -4.05 6.58
CA MET A 79 4.24 -4.23 6.72
C MET A 79 4.55 -5.50 7.50
N GLU A 80 5.64 -6.14 7.13
CA GLU A 80 6.17 -7.33 7.78
C GLU A 80 7.62 -7.13 8.16
N LEU A 81 7.96 -7.53 9.39
CA LEU A 81 9.31 -7.61 9.90
C LEU A 81 9.62 -9.06 10.23
N ASP A 82 10.71 -9.59 9.67
CA ASP A 82 11.23 -10.90 10.02
C ASP A 82 11.94 -10.87 11.38
N HIS A 83 12.23 -12.04 11.92
CA HIS A 83 12.86 -12.18 13.23
C HIS A 83 14.10 -11.29 13.41
N GLY A 84 14.02 -10.41 14.40
CA GLY A 84 15.10 -9.51 14.76
C GLY A 84 15.35 -8.35 13.79
N ALA A 85 14.52 -8.19 12.75
CA ALA A 85 14.65 -7.08 11.82
C ALA A 85 14.41 -5.74 12.53
N GLN A 86 15.17 -4.75 12.13
CA GLN A 86 14.92 -3.36 12.50
C GLN A 86 15.40 -2.42 11.42
N PHE A 87 14.75 -1.27 11.29
CA PHE A 87 15.19 -0.20 10.40
C PHE A 87 14.87 1.18 10.97
N GLU A 88 15.76 2.11 10.68
CA GLU A 88 15.66 3.50 11.07
C GLU A 88 14.74 4.26 10.12
N TRP A 89 13.86 5.08 10.67
CA TRP A 89 12.94 5.88 9.88
C TRP A 89 12.59 7.19 10.57
N THR A 90 12.50 8.27 9.79
CA THR A 90 11.95 9.55 10.23
C THR A 90 10.60 9.76 9.57
N LEU A 91 9.54 9.88 10.37
CA LEU A 91 8.20 10.11 9.86
C LEU A 91 7.97 11.61 9.64
N ASN A 92 7.77 12.00 8.39
CA ASN A 92 7.32 13.36 8.05
C ASN A 92 5.79 13.41 7.87
N TYR A 93 5.08 12.48 8.50
CA TYR A 93 3.64 12.25 8.45
C TYR A 93 3.18 11.62 9.77
N ASP A 94 1.88 11.63 10.04
CA ASP A 94 1.29 10.92 11.17
C ASP A 94 0.97 9.47 10.77
N GLU A 95 1.16 8.53 11.70
CA GLU A 95 0.93 7.12 11.46
C GLU A 95 0.24 6.45 12.65
N TYR A 96 -0.72 5.59 12.34
CA TYR A 96 -1.25 4.59 13.26
C TYR A 96 -0.90 3.20 12.73
N ASP A 97 -0.46 2.34 13.63
CA ASP A 97 -0.23 0.92 13.37
C ASP A 97 -1.15 0.08 14.21
N ILE A 98 -1.79 -0.92 13.60
CA ILE A 98 -2.44 -2.00 14.34
C ILE A 98 -1.67 -3.29 14.11
N VAL A 99 -1.22 -3.93 15.19
CA VAL A 99 -0.49 -5.19 15.12
C VAL A 99 -1.46 -6.33 14.82
N LEU A 100 -1.18 -7.07 13.75
CA LEU A 100 -2.00 -8.21 13.29
C LEU A 100 -1.42 -9.54 13.74
N ASP A 101 -0.09 -9.64 13.86
CA ASP A 101 0.61 -10.83 14.29
C ASP A 101 2.01 -10.47 14.83
N GLY A 102 2.48 -11.21 15.81
CA GLY A 102 3.78 -11.00 16.44
C GLY A 102 3.86 -9.78 17.35
N THR A 103 5.04 -9.16 17.42
CA THR A 103 5.33 -8.03 18.29
C THR A 103 6.00 -6.91 17.51
N LEU A 104 5.39 -5.75 17.48
CA LEU A 104 5.99 -4.53 16.92
C LEU A 104 6.60 -3.69 18.04
N GLU A 105 7.85 -3.32 17.88
CA GLU A 105 8.55 -2.38 18.76
C GLU A 105 8.87 -1.09 18.03
N ILE A 106 8.55 0.04 18.63
CA ILE A 106 9.00 1.35 18.20
C ILE A 106 10.06 1.82 19.19
N LYS A 107 11.30 1.91 18.73
CA LYS A 107 12.41 2.39 19.55
C LYS A 107 12.64 3.87 19.30
N ILE A 108 12.62 4.66 20.35
CA ILE A 108 12.80 6.10 20.30
C ILE A 108 13.54 6.60 21.54
N ASP A 109 14.61 7.36 21.34
CA ASP A 109 15.40 8.00 22.43
C ASP A 109 15.80 7.02 23.54
N GLY A 110 16.27 5.82 23.16
CA GLY A 110 16.69 4.80 24.11
C GLY A 110 15.55 4.07 24.85
N ARG A 111 14.30 4.33 24.48
CA ARG A 111 13.10 3.67 25.02
C ARG A 111 12.45 2.82 23.95
N SER A 112 11.58 1.91 24.34
CA SER A 112 10.74 1.12 23.43
C SER A 112 9.28 1.21 23.82
N VAL A 113 8.42 1.35 22.81
CA VAL A 113 6.99 1.14 22.92
C VAL A 113 6.67 -0.13 22.14
N SER A 114 6.10 -1.13 22.79
CA SER A 114 5.80 -2.43 22.19
C SER A 114 4.30 -2.68 22.13
N GLY A 115 3.85 -3.26 21.01
CA GLY A 115 2.48 -3.74 20.82
C GLY A 115 2.47 -5.19 20.33
N GLN A 116 1.47 -5.94 20.79
CA GLN A 116 1.17 -7.30 20.35
C GLN A 116 -0.12 -7.33 19.53
N CYS A 117 -0.48 -8.48 18.99
CA CYS A 117 -1.67 -8.64 18.15
C CYS A 117 -2.90 -7.95 18.79
N GLY A 118 -3.52 -7.03 18.03
CA GLY A 118 -4.66 -6.23 18.45
C GLY A 118 -4.32 -4.88 19.07
N ASP A 119 -3.06 -4.63 19.42
CA ASP A 119 -2.64 -3.34 19.97
C ASP A 119 -2.46 -2.29 18.86
N ILE A 120 -2.71 -1.04 19.22
CA ILE A 120 -2.57 0.11 18.32
C ILE A 120 -1.44 1.01 18.85
N ILE A 121 -0.53 1.39 17.95
CA ILE A 121 0.55 2.33 18.22
C ILE A 121 0.31 3.58 17.38
N TYR A 122 0.43 4.74 17.98
CA TYR A 122 0.44 6.02 17.27
C TYR A 122 1.85 6.60 17.23
N ILE A 123 2.27 7.04 16.06
CA ILE A 123 3.57 7.67 15.84
C ILE A 123 3.33 9.08 15.27
N PRO A 124 3.61 10.15 16.03
CA PRO A 124 3.39 11.50 15.55
C PRO A 124 4.41 11.92 14.50
N LYS A 125 3.97 12.77 13.59
CA LYS A 125 4.84 13.44 12.62
C LYS A 125 6.07 14.05 13.31
N GLY A 126 7.23 13.89 12.68
CA GLY A 126 8.52 14.39 13.20
C GLY A 126 9.26 13.38 14.07
N SER A 127 8.70 12.20 14.31
CA SER A 127 9.38 11.16 15.09
C SER A 127 10.53 10.54 14.29
N HIS A 128 11.68 10.44 14.96
CA HIS A 128 12.83 9.69 14.46
C HIS A 128 12.95 8.41 15.28
N ILE A 129 12.72 7.28 14.67
CA ILE A 129 12.51 6.01 15.33
C ILE A 129 13.22 4.85 14.64
N PHE A 130 13.23 3.70 15.30
CA PHE A 130 13.44 2.41 14.66
C PHE A 130 12.16 1.59 14.78
N PHE A 131 11.68 1.09 13.64
CA PHE A 131 10.76 -0.03 13.63
C PHE A 131 11.55 -1.30 13.89
N ALA A 132 11.11 -2.13 14.82
CA ALA A 132 11.82 -3.32 15.23
C ALA A 132 10.87 -4.44 15.66
N THR A 133 11.40 -5.64 15.75
CA THR A 133 10.71 -6.78 16.33
C THR A 133 11.72 -7.71 17.02
N PRO A 134 11.39 -8.28 18.19
CA PRO A 134 12.20 -9.32 18.81
C PRO A 134 11.96 -10.72 18.20
N ASP A 135 10.80 -10.94 17.60
CA ASP A 135 10.38 -12.20 16.99
C ASP A 135 10.00 -12.01 15.53
N HIS A 136 8.83 -11.58 15.25
CA HIS A 136 8.32 -11.13 13.94
C HIS A 136 7.20 -10.13 14.18
N ALA A 137 6.88 -9.35 13.19
CA ALA A 137 5.72 -8.46 13.23
C ALA A 137 5.03 -8.42 11.87
N ARG A 138 3.71 -8.45 11.91
CA ARG A 138 2.85 -8.10 10.80
C ARG A 138 1.86 -7.07 11.29
N TYR A 139 1.80 -5.92 10.66
CA TYR A 139 0.93 -4.83 11.10
C TYR A 139 0.36 -4.06 9.91
N ALA A 140 -0.81 -3.47 10.13
CA ALA A 140 -1.40 -2.53 9.19
C ALA A 140 -1.01 -1.12 9.60
N TYR A 141 -0.50 -0.33 8.67
CA TYR A 141 -0.21 1.08 8.87
C TYR A 141 -1.25 1.95 8.19
N PHE A 142 -1.57 3.09 8.80
CA PHE A 142 -2.46 4.12 8.31
C PHE A 142 -1.75 5.47 8.44
N VAL A 143 -1.60 6.18 7.33
CA VAL A 143 -0.76 7.37 7.26
C VAL A 143 -1.53 8.58 6.74
N TYR A 144 -1.16 9.74 7.24
CA TYR A 144 -1.65 11.03 6.77
C TYR A 144 -0.48 12.02 6.65
N PRO A 145 -0.25 12.64 5.48
CA PRO A 145 -0.98 12.49 4.21
C PRO A 145 -0.71 11.15 3.50
N ALA A 146 -1.57 10.82 2.51
CA ALA A 146 -1.54 9.54 1.81
C ALA A 146 -0.22 9.27 1.04
N ASP A 147 0.39 10.30 0.48
CA ASP A 147 1.65 10.22 -0.27
C ASP A 147 2.88 10.30 0.66
N TRP A 148 2.89 9.53 1.71
CA TRP A 148 3.90 9.52 2.76
C TRP A 148 5.34 9.39 2.23
N GLN A 149 5.54 8.70 1.12
CA GLN A 149 6.86 8.50 0.51
C GLN A 149 7.43 9.81 -0.08
N SER A 150 6.58 10.76 -0.43
CA SER A 150 6.99 12.06 -0.96
C SER A 150 7.22 13.13 0.12
N GLN A 151 6.97 12.79 1.39
CA GLN A 151 7.12 13.71 2.53
C GLN A 151 8.57 13.77 3.07
N GLY A 152 9.48 13.07 2.45
CA GLY A 152 10.90 13.00 2.83
C GLY A 152 11.72 14.24 2.49
#